data_9aa2b52ced0d64b21a40a8f93b629948
#
_entry.id   9aa2b52ced0d64b21a40a8f93b629948
#
_cell.length_a   1.000
_cell.length_b   1.000
_cell.length_c   1.000
_cell.angle_alpha   90.00
_cell.angle_beta   90.00
_cell.angle_gamma   90.00
#
_symmetry.space_group_name_H-M   'P 1'
#
loop_
_entity.id
_entity.type
_entity.pdbx_description
1 polymer ?
#
loop_
_entity_poly.entity_id
_entity_poly.type
_entity_poly.pdbx_seq_one_letter_code
_entity_poly.pdbx_strand_id
1 'polypeptide(L)'
;GLPFTQQMTFPCELTLRTTAEGVRIFRWPIDGIRKLYKKSHAFTDMTTVSEANEALSEITADLVDMSITFKPIADAIITFKVRGLDITYGNSTEFPNKDGDMVTVPSVEFDNIEDEKPAIKIPAPTVDGAVSLRLLLDRMSLEMFVNGGAYAAASYCIPTTDRIEFSVSKGDVLQVDSLVVNELRSIWKEEYAENDGTAPEVTDLNAKDVSMQWEKNLPYLEEAYISAQ
;
A
#
# COMPACT_ATOMS: atom_id res chain seq x y z
N GLY A 1 23.09 -2.56 3.62
CA GLY A 1 22.26 -1.49 4.17
C GLY A 1 21.32 -0.95 3.09
N LEU A 2 20.28 -0.22 3.50
CA LEU A 2 19.39 0.44 2.55
C LEU A 2 20.15 1.55 1.80
N PRO A 3 19.84 1.82 0.54
CA PRO A 3 20.53 2.85 -0.25
C PRO A 3 20.26 4.29 0.23
N PHE A 4 19.27 4.48 1.13
CA PHE A 4 18.92 5.75 1.75
C PHE A 4 18.41 5.51 3.16
N THR A 5 18.48 6.54 4.02
CA THR A 5 18.14 6.46 5.43
C THR A 5 16.78 7.09 5.79
N GLN A 6 16.16 7.80 4.86
CA GLN A 6 14.88 8.49 5.07
C GLN A 6 14.01 8.33 3.83
N GLN A 7 12.71 8.08 4.06
CA GLN A 7 11.70 8.00 3.03
C GLN A 7 10.44 8.72 3.50
N MET A 8 9.85 9.52 2.62
CA MET A 8 8.54 10.12 2.86
C MET A 8 7.44 9.20 2.33
N THR A 9 6.35 9.11 3.08
CA THR A 9 5.14 8.44 2.63
C THR A 9 4.46 9.25 1.52
N PHE A 10 3.61 8.59 0.74
CA PHE A 10 2.81 9.26 -0.27
C PHE A 10 1.92 10.34 0.39
N PRO A 11 1.72 11.51 -0.25
CA PRO A 11 0.86 12.56 0.28
C PRO A 11 -0.57 12.06 0.49
N CYS A 12 -1.13 12.36 1.66
CA CYS A 12 -2.47 11.95 2.03
C CYS A 12 -3.32 13.14 2.49
N GLU A 13 -4.59 13.09 2.14
CA GLU A 13 -5.61 13.92 2.74
C GLU A 13 -5.99 13.35 4.11
N LEU A 14 -6.14 14.22 5.10
CA LEU A 14 -6.63 13.89 6.43
C LEU A 14 -8.04 14.42 6.59
N THR A 15 -9.00 13.55 6.87
CA THR A 15 -10.39 13.93 7.11
C THR A 15 -10.86 13.45 8.48
N LEU A 16 -11.64 14.30 9.16
CA LEU A 16 -12.35 13.90 10.37
C LEU A 16 -13.72 13.34 10.00
N ARG A 17 -14.03 12.15 10.47
CA ARG A 17 -15.33 11.50 10.26
C ARG A 17 -15.92 11.03 11.59
N THR A 18 -17.23 11.19 11.73
CA THR A 18 -17.99 10.59 12.83
C THR A 18 -18.25 9.13 12.50
N THR A 19 -17.82 8.25 13.38
CA THR A 19 -18.04 6.80 13.30
C THR A 19 -18.83 6.31 14.51
N ALA A 20 -19.22 5.05 14.54
CA ALA A 20 -19.82 4.44 15.73
C ALA A 20 -18.88 4.49 16.96
N GLU A 21 -17.56 4.54 16.70
CA GLU A 21 -16.51 4.65 17.71
C GLU A 21 -16.12 6.11 18.05
N GLY A 22 -16.94 7.08 17.66
CA GLY A 22 -16.67 8.50 17.84
C GLY A 22 -15.97 9.15 16.64
N VAL A 23 -15.43 10.36 16.85
CA VAL A 23 -14.72 11.10 15.78
C VAL A 23 -13.34 10.49 15.60
N ARG A 24 -13.01 10.15 14.33
CA ARG A 24 -11.72 9.58 13.95
C ARG A 24 -11.09 10.31 12.77
N ILE A 25 -9.76 10.31 12.71
CA ILE A 25 -9.01 10.80 11.56
C ILE A 25 -8.91 9.65 10.54
N PHE A 26 -9.31 9.95 9.32
CA PHE A 26 -9.09 9.08 8.16
C PHE A 26 -7.93 9.66 7.35
N ARG A 27 -7.05 8.78 6.89
CA ARG A 27 -5.90 9.11 6.05
C ARG A 27 -6.04 8.41 4.70
N TRP A 28 -6.09 9.17 3.61
CA TRP A 28 -6.28 8.60 2.28
C TRP A 28 -5.35 9.25 1.26
N PRO A 29 -4.73 8.48 0.36
CA PRO A 29 -3.87 9.02 -0.68
C PRO A 29 -4.62 10.05 -1.53
N ILE A 30 -3.96 11.18 -1.82
CA ILE A 30 -4.55 12.22 -2.68
C ILE A 30 -4.83 11.68 -4.09
N ASP A 31 -5.85 12.23 -4.75
CA ASP A 31 -6.26 11.80 -6.09
C ASP A 31 -5.20 12.02 -7.17
N GLY A 32 -4.19 12.86 -6.89
CA GLY A 32 -3.06 13.10 -7.78
C GLY A 32 -2.35 11.83 -8.24
N ILE A 33 -2.39 10.74 -7.45
CA ILE A 33 -1.80 9.44 -7.82
C ILE A 33 -2.37 8.89 -9.14
N ARG A 34 -3.65 9.19 -9.45
CA ARG A 34 -4.30 8.72 -10.68
C ARG A 34 -3.61 9.21 -11.96
N LYS A 35 -2.90 10.34 -11.89
CA LYS A 35 -2.10 10.86 -13.00
C LYS A 35 -0.91 9.96 -13.36
N LEU A 36 -0.52 9.08 -12.43
CA LEU A 36 0.56 8.11 -12.63
C LEU A 36 0.06 6.79 -13.22
N TYR A 37 -1.24 6.57 -13.34
CA TYR A 37 -1.79 5.32 -13.86
C TYR A 37 -1.37 5.12 -15.32
N LYS A 38 -0.71 4.00 -15.57
CA LYS A 38 -0.25 3.55 -16.89
C LYS A 38 -1.21 2.51 -17.47
N LYS A 39 -1.61 1.55 -16.63
CA LYS A 39 -2.53 0.49 -16.97
C LYS A 39 -3.35 0.13 -15.75
N SER A 40 -4.62 -0.19 -15.95
CA SER A 40 -5.53 -0.58 -14.87
C SER A 40 -6.15 -1.93 -15.20
N HIS A 41 -6.17 -2.80 -14.19
CA HIS A 41 -6.81 -4.11 -14.22
C HIS A 41 -7.91 -4.12 -13.17
N ALA A 42 -9.10 -4.57 -13.52
CA ALA A 42 -10.24 -4.63 -12.61
C ALA A 42 -10.91 -6.00 -12.70
N PHE A 43 -11.11 -6.61 -11.55
CA PHE A 43 -11.71 -7.92 -11.39
C PHE A 43 -12.80 -7.85 -10.33
N THR A 44 -13.85 -8.62 -10.48
CA THR A 44 -14.98 -8.69 -9.53
C THR A 44 -15.39 -10.12 -9.28
N ASP A 45 -16.01 -10.35 -8.13
CA ASP A 45 -16.71 -11.60 -7.79
C ASP A 45 -15.84 -12.86 -7.89
N MET A 46 -14.55 -12.77 -7.57
CA MET A 46 -13.66 -13.92 -7.55
C MET A 46 -13.94 -14.81 -6.33
N THR A 47 -14.07 -16.09 -6.56
CA THR A 47 -14.51 -17.07 -5.56
C THR A 47 -13.45 -18.10 -5.16
N THR A 48 -12.35 -18.15 -5.91
CA THR A 48 -11.24 -19.06 -5.64
C THR A 48 -9.88 -18.34 -5.67
N VAL A 49 -8.91 -18.91 -4.96
CA VAL A 49 -7.51 -18.46 -5.00
C VAL A 49 -6.92 -18.66 -6.40
N SER A 50 -7.24 -19.78 -7.02
CA SER A 50 -6.77 -20.11 -8.38
C SER A 50 -7.21 -19.06 -9.39
N GLU A 51 -8.48 -18.66 -9.36
CA GLU A 51 -9.03 -17.60 -10.23
C GLU A 51 -8.34 -16.25 -10.01
N ALA A 52 -8.14 -15.87 -8.74
CA ALA A 52 -7.46 -14.62 -8.38
C ALA A 52 -5.99 -14.61 -8.83
N ASN A 53 -5.27 -15.72 -8.66
CA ASN A 53 -3.88 -15.84 -9.07
C ASN A 53 -3.72 -15.88 -10.60
N GLU A 54 -4.64 -16.49 -11.33
CA GLU A 54 -4.66 -16.44 -12.79
C GLU A 54 -4.82 -14.98 -13.26
N ALA A 55 -5.77 -14.25 -12.67
CA ALA A 55 -6.01 -12.84 -12.99
C ALA A 55 -4.77 -11.94 -12.74
N LEU A 56 -3.97 -12.24 -11.71
CA LEU A 56 -2.78 -11.47 -11.34
C LEU A 56 -1.51 -11.92 -12.07
N SER A 57 -1.51 -13.08 -12.76
CA SER A 57 -0.31 -13.70 -13.33
C SER A 57 0.43 -12.83 -14.35
N GLU A 58 -0.30 -11.98 -15.07
CA GLU A 58 0.24 -11.08 -16.10
C GLU A 58 0.69 -9.71 -15.55
N ILE A 59 0.57 -9.49 -14.22
CA ILE A 59 0.87 -8.21 -13.60
C ILE A 59 2.23 -8.30 -12.90
N THR A 60 3.23 -7.59 -13.45
CA THR A 60 4.62 -7.60 -12.97
C THR A 60 5.18 -6.20 -12.71
N ALA A 61 4.30 -5.24 -12.40
CA ALA A 61 4.70 -3.86 -12.24
C ALA A 61 5.47 -3.61 -10.93
N ASP A 62 6.52 -2.80 -11.01
CA ASP A 62 7.31 -2.35 -9.85
C ASP A 62 6.55 -1.41 -8.93
N LEU A 63 5.70 -0.58 -9.53
CA LEU A 63 4.96 0.50 -8.88
C LEU A 63 3.48 0.21 -9.06
N VAL A 64 2.78 0.01 -7.94
CA VAL A 64 1.39 -0.45 -7.95
C VAL A 64 0.55 0.31 -6.95
N ASP A 65 -0.66 0.69 -7.38
CA ASP A 65 -1.76 1.09 -6.51
C ASP A 65 -2.84 0.02 -6.60
N MET A 66 -2.93 -0.83 -5.59
CA MET A 66 -3.88 -1.95 -5.54
C MET A 66 -4.97 -1.67 -4.51
N SER A 67 -6.22 -1.87 -4.92
CA SER A 67 -7.36 -1.85 -4.01
C SER A 67 -8.09 -3.17 -4.05
N ILE A 68 -8.41 -3.74 -2.89
CA ILE A 68 -9.15 -4.98 -2.77
C ILE A 68 -10.26 -4.84 -1.72
N THR A 69 -11.42 -5.41 -2.01
CA THR A 69 -12.51 -5.62 -1.05
C THR A 69 -12.84 -7.10 -1.00
N PHE A 70 -12.79 -7.70 0.16
CA PHE A 70 -13.00 -9.14 0.34
C PHE A 70 -13.80 -9.43 1.60
N LYS A 71 -14.46 -10.59 1.63
CA LYS A 71 -15.14 -11.12 2.81
C LYS A 71 -14.25 -12.13 3.52
N PRO A 72 -14.08 -12.00 4.83
CA PRO A 72 -13.34 -12.97 5.62
C PRO A 72 -13.95 -14.36 5.55
N ILE A 73 -13.09 -15.37 5.58
CA ILE A 73 -13.48 -16.77 5.64
C ILE A 73 -13.29 -17.24 7.08
N ALA A 74 -14.32 -17.87 7.65
CA ALA A 74 -14.28 -18.34 9.03
C ALA A 74 -13.08 -19.29 9.26
N ASP A 75 -12.34 -19.05 10.33
CA ASP A 75 -11.16 -19.83 10.74
C ASP A 75 -10.08 -20.01 9.65
N ALA A 76 -9.99 -19.13 8.70
CA ALA A 76 -8.95 -19.15 7.67
C ALA A 76 -8.08 -17.90 7.75
N ILE A 77 -6.80 -18.07 7.43
CA ILE A 77 -5.86 -16.98 7.18
C ILE A 77 -5.82 -16.75 5.68
N ILE A 78 -6.07 -15.52 5.26
CA ILE A 78 -5.90 -15.07 3.88
C ILE A 78 -4.54 -14.38 3.81
N THR A 79 -3.69 -14.78 2.87
CA THR A 79 -2.38 -14.15 2.66
C THR A 79 -2.33 -13.52 1.28
N PHE A 80 -2.00 -12.26 1.24
CA PHE A 80 -1.64 -11.51 0.04
C PHE A 80 -0.12 -11.49 -0.03
N LYS A 81 0.46 -12.20 -0.98
CA LYS A 81 1.90 -12.15 -1.25
C LYS A 81 2.17 -11.04 -2.24
N VAL A 82 2.80 -9.99 -1.77
CA VAL A 82 3.05 -8.81 -2.58
C VAL A 82 4.55 -8.61 -2.71
N ARG A 83 5.09 -8.95 -3.89
CA ARG A 83 6.52 -8.84 -4.20
C ARG A 83 7.43 -9.55 -3.16
N GLY A 84 6.94 -10.66 -2.60
CA GLY A 84 7.65 -11.46 -1.60
C GLY A 84 7.39 -11.06 -0.14
N LEU A 85 6.59 -10.02 0.10
CA LEU A 85 6.09 -9.70 1.43
C LEU A 85 4.75 -10.40 1.65
N ASP A 86 4.62 -11.13 2.75
CA ASP A 86 3.36 -11.75 3.16
C ASP A 86 2.55 -10.75 3.99
N ILE A 87 1.34 -10.42 3.51
CA ILE A 87 0.34 -9.62 4.21
C ILE A 87 -0.79 -10.55 4.57
N THR A 88 -1.01 -10.81 5.85
CA THR A 88 -1.99 -11.80 6.32
C THR A 88 -3.21 -11.14 6.96
N TYR A 89 -4.39 -11.72 6.75
CA TYR A 89 -5.62 -11.38 7.43
C TYR A 89 -6.25 -12.65 8.04
N GLY A 90 -6.81 -12.52 9.23
CA GLY A 90 -7.49 -13.62 9.95
C GLY A 90 -7.03 -13.76 11.39
N ASN A 91 -5.93 -13.12 11.78
CA ASN A 91 -5.52 -12.94 13.16
C ASN A 91 -6.24 -11.74 13.80
N SER A 92 -5.98 -11.51 15.08
CA SER A 92 -6.53 -10.39 15.81
C SER A 92 -5.46 -9.64 16.58
N THR A 93 -5.71 -8.36 16.85
CA THR A 93 -4.88 -7.51 17.68
C THR A 93 -5.71 -6.81 18.74
N GLU A 94 -5.08 -6.38 19.82
CA GLU A 94 -5.71 -5.50 20.79
C GLU A 94 -5.57 -4.05 20.34
N PHE A 95 -6.66 -3.31 20.45
CA PHE A 95 -6.73 -1.92 20.05
C PHE A 95 -7.64 -1.13 21.00
N PRO A 96 -7.29 0.10 21.42
CA PRO A 96 -8.12 0.90 22.29
C PRO A 96 -9.40 1.36 21.56
N ASN A 97 -10.56 1.12 22.19
CA ASN A 97 -11.83 1.67 21.75
C ASN A 97 -11.93 3.17 22.07
N LYS A 98 -13.10 3.77 21.83
CA LYS A 98 -13.35 5.20 22.12
C LYS A 98 -13.22 5.59 23.59
N ASP A 99 -13.45 4.65 24.49
CA ASP A 99 -13.43 4.85 25.95
C ASP A 99 -12.04 4.54 26.54
N GLY A 100 -11.10 4.10 25.70
CA GLY A 100 -9.74 3.73 26.08
C GLY A 100 -9.56 2.29 26.52
N ASP A 101 -10.63 1.46 26.51
CA ASP A 101 -10.54 0.05 26.84
C ASP A 101 -9.91 -0.74 25.68
N MET A 102 -9.04 -1.68 26.01
CA MET A 102 -8.45 -2.57 25.02
C MET A 102 -9.48 -3.61 24.55
N VAL A 103 -9.74 -3.63 23.27
CA VAL A 103 -10.67 -4.59 22.63
C VAL A 103 -9.93 -5.38 21.56
N THR A 104 -10.25 -6.67 21.45
CA THR A 104 -9.70 -7.54 20.40
C THR A 104 -10.46 -7.31 19.11
N VAL A 105 -9.72 -6.96 18.05
CA VAL A 105 -10.27 -6.73 16.71
C VAL A 105 -9.50 -7.55 15.66
N PRO A 106 -10.14 -7.98 14.56
CA PRO A 106 -9.42 -8.57 13.44
C PRO A 106 -8.31 -7.64 12.94
N SER A 107 -7.21 -8.22 12.49
CA SER A 107 -6.03 -7.48 12.02
C SER A 107 -5.57 -7.93 10.65
N VAL A 108 -4.93 -6.99 9.96
CA VAL A 108 -3.97 -7.26 8.89
C VAL A 108 -2.58 -7.17 9.47
N GLU A 109 -1.73 -8.12 9.14
CA GLU A 109 -0.36 -8.23 9.66
C GLU A 109 0.64 -8.41 8.52
N PHE A 110 1.83 -7.86 8.68
CA PHE A 110 2.97 -8.13 7.81
C PHE A 110 4.28 -8.04 8.61
N ASP A 111 5.28 -8.78 8.17
CA ASP A 111 6.55 -8.86 8.87
C ASP A 111 7.29 -7.52 8.85
N ASN A 112 7.95 -7.23 9.96
CA ASN A 112 8.86 -6.10 10.03
C ASN A 112 10.15 -6.44 9.27
N ILE A 113 10.69 -5.47 8.55
CA ILE A 113 11.97 -5.62 7.83
C ILE A 113 13.16 -5.90 8.79
N GLU A 114 13.02 -5.54 10.04
CA GLU A 114 13.99 -5.83 11.08
C GLU A 114 13.62 -7.16 11.75
N ASP A 115 14.39 -8.22 11.49
CA ASP A 115 14.12 -9.62 11.90
C ASP A 115 13.82 -9.80 13.40
N GLU A 116 14.31 -8.92 14.25
CA GLU A 116 14.09 -9.00 15.70
C GLU A 116 12.84 -8.23 16.18
N LYS A 117 12.19 -7.48 15.31
CA LYS A 117 10.97 -6.73 15.66
C LYS A 117 9.72 -7.53 15.38
N PRO A 118 8.69 -7.38 16.22
CA PRO A 118 7.41 -8.05 15.98
C PRO A 118 6.77 -7.58 14.67
N ALA A 119 5.93 -8.45 14.09
CA ALA A 119 5.11 -8.10 12.92
C ALA A 119 4.27 -6.83 13.19
N ILE A 120 4.10 -6.03 12.15
CA ILE A 120 3.23 -4.85 12.19
C ILE A 120 1.80 -5.33 12.08
N LYS A 121 0.97 -4.96 13.08
CA LYS A 121 -0.44 -5.34 13.17
C LYS A 121 -1.32 -4.10 13.06
N ILE A 122 -2.29 -4.14 12.15
CA ILE A 122 -3.20 -3.04 11.86
C ILE A 122 -4.62 -3.53 12.07
N PRO A 123 -5.45 -2.85 12.89
CA PRO A 123 -6.85 -3.18 13.01
C PRO A 123 -7.54 -3.19 11.65
N ALA A 124 -8.31 -4.24 11.39
CA ALA A 124 -9.05 -4.41 10.13
C ALA A 124 -10.43 -5.06 10.41
N PRO A 125 -11.28 -4.41 11.20
CA PRO A 125 -12.63 -4.91 11.43
C PRO A 125 -13.43 -4.90 10.13
N THR A 126 -14.39 -5.81 10.02
CA THR A 126 -15.30 -5.79 8.88
C THR A 126 -16.24 -4.58 8.94
N VAL A 127 -16.52 -4.00 7.78
CA VAL A 127 -17.56 -3.00 7.58
C VAL A 127 -18.55 -3.60 6.59
N ASP A 128 -19.81 -3.73 7.00
CA ASP A 128 -20.86 -4.41 6.21
C ASP A 128 -20.47 -5.84 5.77
N GLY A 129 -19.72 -6.54 6.63
CA GLY A 129 -19.26 -7.92 6.40
C GLY A 129 -18.03 -8.07 5.50
N ALA A 130 -17.44 -6.98 5.01
CA ALA A 130 -16.25 -6.99 4.17
C ALA A 130 -15.11 -6.17 4.79
N VAL A 131 -13.91 -6.40 4.30
CA VAL A 131 -12.71 -5.61 4.59
C VAL A 131 -12.21 -5.00 3.30
N SER A 132 -11.88 -3.72 3.30
CA SER A 132 -11.24 -3.07 2.17
C SER A 132 -9.81 -2.67 2.51
N LEU A 133 -8.88 -3.00 1.60
CA LEU A 133 -7.49 -2.62 1.68
C LEU A 133 -7.11 -1.84 0.42
N ARG A 134 -6.27 -0.82 0.58
CA ARG A 134 -5.53 -0.21 -0.51
C ARG A 134 -4.06 -0.25 -0.19
N LEU A 135 -3.26 -0.71 -1.13
CA LEU A 135 -1.82 -0.87 -1.01
C LEU A 135 -1.14 0.00 -2.05
N LEU A 136 -0.27 0.89 -1.62
CA LEU A 136 0.66 1.60 -2.50
C LEU A 136 2.03 0.94 -2.38
N LEU A 137 2.51 0.43 -3.50
CA LEU A 137 3.79 -0.26 -3.60
C LEU A 137 4.74 0.59 -4.42
N ASP A 138 5.82 0.99 -3.82
CA ASP A 138 6.99 1.52 -4.48
C ASP A 138 8.10 0.45 -4.46
N ARG A 139 9.24 0.74 -5.08
CA ARG A 139 10.35 -0.21 -5.20
C ARG A 139 10.82 -0.77 -3.87
N MET A 140 10.76 0.01 -2.80
CA MET A 140 11.25 -0.37 -1.48
C MET A 140 10.30 0.03 -0.34
N SER A 141 9.03 0.33 -0.62
CA SER A 141 8.05 0.66 0.40
C SER A 141 6.67 0.12 0.10
N LEU A 142 5.97 -0.16 1.17
CA LEU A 142 4.56 -0.51 1.19
C LEU A 142 3.84 0.51 2.07
N GLU A 143 2.79 1.13 1.55
CA GLU A 143 1.80 1.84 2.35
C GLU A 143 0.47 1.13 2.26
N MET A 144 -0.17 0.92 3.41
CA MET A 144 -1.44 0.23 3.52
C MET A 144 -2.49 1.13 4.15
N PHE A 145 -3.68 1.10 3.58
CA PHE A 145 -4.86 1.83 4.07
C PHE A 145 -6.00 0.84 4.21
N VAL A 146 -6.57 0.76 5.41
CA VAL A 146 -7.65 -0.17 5.75
C VAL A 146 -8.95 0.61 5.87
N ASN A 147 -10.03 0.06 5.32
CA ASN A 147 -11.40 0.58 5.44
C ASN A 147 -11.49 2.08 5.12
N GLY A 148 -11.04 2.45 3.92
CA GLY A 148 -11.08 3.83 3.46
C GLY A 148 -10.16 4.78 4.22
N GLY A 149 -9.10 4.24 4.84
CA GLY A 149 -8.12 5.02 5.60
C GLY A 149 -8.44 5.21 7.07
N ALA A 150 -9.39 4.45 7.61
CA ALA A 150 -9.67 4.43 9.06
C ALA A 150 -8.43 4.00 9.87
N TYR A 151 -7.61 3.12 9.26
CA TYR A 151 -6.31 2.73 9.78
C TYR A 151 -5.30 2.75 8.61
N ALA A 152 -4.06 3.12 8.91
CA ALA A 152 -3.00 3.15 7.91
C ALA A 152 -1.65 2.83 8.53
N ALA A 153 -0.79 2.17 7.77
CA ALA A 153 0.60 1.93 8.11
C ALA A 153 1.50 2.07 6.87
N ALA A 154 2.78 2.28 7.12
CA ALA A 154 3.80 2.27 6.09
C ALA A 154 5.01 1.50 6.60
N SER A 155 5.66 0.76 5.72
CA SER A 155 6.88 0.02 6.01
C SER A 155 7.79 -0.02 4.80
N TYR A 156 9.06 -0.30 5.06
CA TYR A 156 9.96 -0.73 4.01
C TYR A 156 9.54 -2.12 3.52
N CYS A 157 9.71 -2.35 2.22
CA CYS A 157 9.49 -3.63 1.58
C CYS A 157 10.67 -3.87 0.65
N ILE A 158 11.49 -4.89 0.95
CA ILE A 158 12.55 -5.30 0.03
C ILE A 158 11.96 -6.41 -0.85
N PRO A 159 11.68 -6.13 -2.13
CA PRO A 159 11.09 -7.12 -3.00
C PRO A 159 12.03 -8.30 -3.24
N THR A 160 11.49 -9.51 -3.18
CA THR A 160 12.18 -10.75 -3.54
C THR A 160 11.64 -11.35 -4.83
N THR A 161 10.46 -10.91 -5.28
CA THR A 161 9.83 -11.27 -6.54
C THR A 161 9.12 -10.05 -7.15
N ASP A 162 8.64 -10.16 -8.37
CA ASP A 162 7.77 -9.19 -9.05
C ASP A 162 6.28 -9.58 -9.00
N ARG A 163 5.94 -10.63 -8.28
CA ARG A 163 4.62 -11.26 -8.25
C ARG A 163 3.71 -10.71 -7.16
N ILE A 164 2.40 -10.73 -7.47
CA ILE A 164 1.30 -10.53 -6.52
C ILE A 164 0.47 -11.81 -6.56
N GLU A 165 0.29 -12.46 -5.42
CA GLU A 165 -0.40 -13.74 -5.32
C GLU A 165 -1.27 -13.79 -4.06
N PHE A 166 -2.29 -14.64 -4.09
CA PHE A 166 -3.10 -14.98 -2.93
C PHE A 166 -2.82 -16.40 -2.46
N SER A 167 -2.96 -16.63 -1.17
CA SER A 167 -3.12 -17.96 -0.60
C SER A 167 -4.09 -17.93 0.58
N VAL A 168 -4.70 -19.06 0.87
CA VAL A 168 -5.62 -19.24 1.99
C VAL A 168 -5.21 -20.49 2.75
N SER A 169 -5.25 -20.45 4.08
CA SER A 169 -4.83 -21.57 4.92
C SER A 169 -5.73 -22.81 4.83
N LYS A 170 -6.95 -22.64 4.29
CA LYS A 170 -7.93 -23.73 4.13
C LYS A 170 -8.52 -23.74 2.72
N GLY A 171 -8.11 -24.73 1.92
CA GLY A 171 -8.69 -24.98 0.57
C GLY A 171 -8.36 -23.88 -0.43
N ASP A 172 -9.22 -23.75 -1.42
CA ASP A 172 -9.11 -22.79 -2.56
C ASP A 172 -10.23 -21.74 -2.52
N VAL A 173 -10.91 -21.57 -1.39
CA VAL A 173 -12.03 -20.65 -1.28
C VAL A 173 -11.53 -19.24 -1.00
N LEU A 174 -12.00 -18.29 -1.79
CA LEU A 174 -11.77 -16.86 -1.64
C LEU A 174 -13.08 -16.13 -1.91
N GLN A 175 -13.33 -14.99 -1.28
CA GLN A 175 -14.49 -14.14 -1.54
C GLN A 175 -14.00 -12.70 -1.74
N VAL A 176 -13.66 -12.37 -2.97
CA VAL A 176 -13.23 -11.03 -3.37
C VAL A 176 -14.34 -10.37 -4.17
N ASP A 177 -14.95 -9.35 -3.58
CA ASP A 177 -16.00 -8.57 -4.25
C ASP A 177 -15.40 -7.68 -5.35
N SER A 178 -14.22 -7.11 -5.11
CA SER A 178 -13.49 -6.32 -6.11
C SER A 178 -11.98 -6.34 -5.87
N LEU A 179 -11.22 -6.37 -6.96
CA LEU A 179 -9.78 -6.20 -6.98
C LEU A 179 -9.42 -5.26 -8.14
N VAL A 180 -8.77 -4.16 -7.83
CA VAL A 180 -8.27 -3.21 -8.84
C VAL A 180 -6.78 -3.06 -8.66
N VAL A 181 -6.01 -3.26 -9.73
CA VAL A 181 -4.56 -3.08 -9.74
C VAL A 181 -4.22 -2.05 -10.80
N ASN A 182 -3.66 -0.93 -10.37
CA ASN A 182 -3.17 0.12 -11.26
C ASN A 182 -1.65 0.06 -11.30
N GLU A 183 -1.10 -0.23 -12.47
CA GLU A 183 0.32 -0.10 -12.72
C GLU A 183 0.67 1.38 -12.87
N LEU A 184 1.66 1.84 -12.12
CA LEU A 184 2.06 3.23 -12.11
C LEU A 184 3.31 3.46 -12.98
N ARG A 185 3.42 4.64 -13.55
CA ARG A 185 4.67 5.14 -14.11
C ARG A 185 5.51 5.78 -13.01
N SER A 186 6.82 5.73 -13.17
CA SER A 186 7.73 6.50 -12.33
C SER A 186 7.52 8.00 -12.52
N ILE A 187 7.62 8.76 -11.44
CA ILE A 187 7.70 10.23 -11.50
C ILE A 187 9.08 10.71 -11.97
N TRP A 188 10.09 9.87 -11.84
CA TRP A 188 11.44 10.17 -12.31
C TRP A 188 11.50 10.08 -13.83
N LYS A 189 12.25 11.00 -14.46
CA LYS A 189 12.49 10.95 -15.89
C LYS A 189 13.31 9.70 -16.24
N GLU A 190 13.08 9.13 -17.43
CA GLU A 190 13.81 7.95 -17.91
C GLU A 190 15.33 8.16 -17.91
N GLU A 191 15.81 9.38 -18.17
CA GLU A 191 17.23 9.73 -18.10
C GLU A 191 17.88 9.52 -16.72
N TYR A 192 17.06 9.42 -15.66
CA TYR A 192 17.53 9.08 -14.31
C TYR A 192 17.32 7.59 -13.95
N ALA A 193 16.56 6.86 -14.74
CA ALA A 193 16.31 5.44 -14.53
C ALA A 193 17.48 4.56 -15.01
N GLU A 194 18.30 5.06 -15.92
CA GLU A 194 19.53 4.40 -16.42
C GLU A 194 20.76 4.66 -15.54
N ASN A 195 20.61 5.34 -14.41
CA ASN A 195 21.72 5.48 -13.47
C ASN A 195 22.01 4.09 -12.88
N ASP A 196 23.19 3.57 -13.21
CA ASP A 196 23.77 2.27 -12.83
C ASP A 196 23.95 2.07 -11.29
N GLY A 197 23.23 2.81 -10.47
CA GLY A 197 23.32 2.77 -9.01
C GLY A 197 24.48 3.59 -8.43
N THR A 198 25.23 4.30 -9.27
CA THR A 198 26.14 5.33 -8.79
C THR A 198 25.32 6.57 -8.47
N ALA A 199 25.11 6.84 -7.19
CA ALA A 199 24.60 8.12 -6.77
C ALA A 199 25.50 9.23 -7.36
N PRO A 200 24.92 10.29 -7.96
CA PRO A 200 25.72 11.40 -8.38
C PRO A 200 26.54 11.87 -7.18
N GLU A 201 27.83 12.00 -7.35
CA GLU A 201 28.72 12.50 -6.31
C GLU A 201 28.25 13.91 -5.96
N VAL A 202 27.50 14.04 -4.85
CA VAL A 202 27.05 15.32 -4.33
C VAL A 202 28.26 15.96 -3.68
N THR A 203 29.07 16.64 -4.49
CA THR A 203 30.32 17.27 -4.08
C THR A 203 30.10 18.56 -3.27
N ASP A 204 28.89 19.13 -3.27
CA ASP A 204 28.55 20.32 -2.50
C ASP A 204 27.06 20.34 -2.13
N LEU A 205 26.78 20.08 -0.83
CA LEU A 205 25.42 20.14 -0.26
C LEU A 205 24.85 21.57 -0.20
N ASN A 206 25.66 22.61 -0.46
CA ASN A 206 25.23 24.00 -0.54
C ASN A 206 25.04 24.48 -1.97
N ALA A 207 25.24 23.62 -2.96
CA ALA A 207 25.12 24.00 -4.35
C ALA A 207 23.69 24.38 -4.70
N LYS A 208 23.54 25.53 -5.35
CA LYS A 208 22.28 25.97 -5.96
C LYS A 208 21.70 24.91 -6.94
N ASP A 209 22.50 23.97 -7.37
CA ASP A 209 22.14 22.91 -8.28
C ASP A 209 21.18 21.88 -7.66
N VAL A 210 21.20 21.66 -6.34
CA VAL A 210 20.23 20.78 -5.67
C VAL A 210 18.84 21.42 -5.71
N SER A 211 18.73 22.74 -5.52
CA SER A 211 17.47 23.46 -5.65
C SER A 211 16.96 23.47 -7.10
N MET A 212 17.86 23.62 -8.07
CA MET A 212 17.47 23.59 -9.48
C MET A 212 17.03 22.23 -10.00
N GLN A 213 17.53 21.13 -9.43
CA GLN A 213 17.00 19.80 -9.76
C GLN A 213 15.57 19.61 -9.21
N TRP A 214 15.29 20.13 -8.04
CA TRP A 214 13.94 20.21 -7.49
C TRP A 214 13.03 21.10 -8.34
N GLU A 215 13.47 22.29 -8.73
CA GLU A 215 12.71 23.22 -9.58
C GLU A 215 12.42 22.64 -10.97
N LYS A 216 13.34 21.89 -11.56
CA LYS A 216 13.12 21.21 -12.86
C LYS A 216 12.09 20.09 -12.79
N ASN A 217 11.86 19.51 -11.62
CA ASN A 217 10.85 18.47 -11.40
C ASN A 217 9.52 19.04 -10.87
N LEU A 218 9.48 20.30 -10.44
CA LEU A 218 8.30 21.01 -9.97
C LEU A 218 7.10 21.06 -10.95
N PRO A 219 7.27 21.15 -12.30
CA PRO A 219 6.12 21.14 -13.19
C PRO A 219 5.17 19.95 -13.01
N TYR A 220 5.69 18.81 -12.60
CA TYR A 220 4.86 17.63 -12.32
C TYR A 220 4.15 17.71 -10.96
N LEU A 221 4.72 18.44 -10.00
CA LEU A 221 4.10 18.69 -8.70
C LEU A 221 3.12 19.86 -8.79
N GLU A 222 3.41 20.92 -9.54
CA GLU A 222 2.51 22.07 -9.74
C GLU A 222 1.24 21.68 -10.49
N GLU A 223 1.32 20.89 -11.55
CA GLU A 223 0.13 20.35 -12.22
C GLU A 223 -0.71 19.44 -11.30
N ALA A 224 -0.10 18.75 -10.33
CA ALA A 224 -0.80 17.96 -9.34
C ALA A 224 -1.49 18.84 -8.29
N TYR A 225 -0.89 19.98 -7.91
CA TYR A 225 -1.45 20.91 -6.93
C TYR A 225 -2.51 21.85 -7.50
N ILE A 226 -2.33 22.36 -8.72
CA ILE A 226 -3.25 23.34 -9.35
C ILE A 226 -4.59 22.70 -9.75
N SER A 227 -4.64 21.41 -9.99
CA SER A 227 -5.90 20.71 -10.33
C SER A 227 -6.71 20.24 -9.12
N ALA A 228 -6.28 20.57 -7.91
CA ALA A 228 -6.97 20.22 -6.65
C ALA A 228 -7.70 21.42 -6.00
N GLN A 229 -7.81 22.56 -6.71
CA GLN A 229 -8.63 23.71 -6.33
C GLN A 229 -9.93 23.77 -7.13
#